data_8b0a480967f98503cbeb1e756486a471
#
_entry.id   8b0a480967f98503cbeb1e756486a471
#
_cell.length_a   1.000
_cell.length_b   1.000
_cell.length_c   1.000
_cell.angle_alpha   90.00
_cell.angle_beta   90.00
_cell.angle_gamma   90.00
#
_symmetry.space_group_name_H-M   'P 1'
#
loop_
_entity.id
_entity.type
_entity.pdbx_description
1 polymer ?
#
loop_
_entity_poly.entity_id
_entity_poly.type
_entity_poly.pdbx_seq_one_letter_code
_entity_poly.pdbx_strand_id
1 'polypeptide(L)'
;SPLKIGDTSQVKVARKYRYQKHSLSLEVEMRYVLGTNGDVEGMMKGHTILKSSPGKLALANIQGVGFHGILQQQNRLYLSSCINPSGGATVTSEQFRYNRNTQDVRFDRLLFWLLGKGNIQDQRCLWTQMSVPLNATNPEAAKKILENAWVSWYRRWESQFPEP
;
A
#
# COMPACT_ATOMS: atom_id res chain seq x y z
N SER A 1 -7.02 13.08 -8.93
CA SER A 1 -6.42 14.40 -8.64
C SER A 1 -5.13 14.24 -7.85
N PRO A 2 -4.15 15.14 -8.02
CA PRO A 2 -2.95 15.14 -7.20
C PRO A 2 -3.31 15.43 -5.74
N LEU A 3 -2.66 14.71 -4.81
CA LEU A 3 -2.74 15.00 -3.37
C LEU A 3 -1.61 15.95 -2.98
N LYS A 4 -1.88 16.86 -2.05
CA LYS A 4 -0.80 17.64 -1.42
C LYS A 4 0.10 16.68 -0.65
N ILE A 5 1.37 16.66 -1.01
CA ILE A 5 2.41 15.92 -0.30
C ILE A 5 2.73 16.74 0.94
N GLY A 6 2.40 16.21 2.13
CA GLY A 6 2.94 16.77 3.37
C GLY A 6 4.46 16.60 3.39
N ASP A 7 5.13 17.40 4.18
CA ASP A 7 6.60 17.53 4.25
C ASP A 7 7.30 16.26 4.73
N THR A 8 7.33 15.24 3.88
CA THR A 8 8.12 14.02 4.09
C THR A 8 8.89 13.69 2.84
N SER A 9 10.20 13.77 2.95
CA SER A 9 11.18 13.53 1.90
C SER A 9 11.04 12.17 1.17
N GLN A 10 10.28 11.24 1.74
CA GLN A 10 10.09 9.88 1.21
C GLN A 10 8.96 9.76 0.18
N VAL A 11 7.92 10.61 0.23
CA VAL A 11 6.80 10.55 -0.73
C VAL A 11 7.12 11.39 -1.96
N LYS A 12 7.28 10.76 -3.10
CA LYS A 12 7.60 11.43 -4.37
C LYS A 12 6.36 11.85 -5.17
N VAL A 13 5.34 11.00 -5.18
CA VAL A 13 4.09 11.24 -5.90
C VAL A 13 2.92 10.75 -5.05
N ALA A 14 1.85 11.52 -5.03
CA ALA A 14 0.60 11.12 -4.39
C ALA A 14 -0.59 11.41 -5.32
N ARG A 15 -1.50 10.46 -5.45
CA ARG A 15 -2.69 10.57 -6.29
C ARG A 15 -3.91 10.05 -5.56
N LYS A 16 -5.05 10.70 -5.80
CA LYS A 16 -6.35 10.28 -5.31
C LYS A 16 -7.28 9.99 -6.49
N TYR A 17 -7.97 8.86 -6.41
CA TYR A 17 -8.99 8.41 -7.35
C TYR A 17 -10.30 8.22 -6.61
N ARG A 18 -11.41 8.54 -7.28
CA ARG A 18 -12.75 8.29 -6.77
C ARG A 18 -13.55 7.58 -7.84
N TYR A 19 -14.10 6.44 -7.47
CA TYR A 19 -14.99 5.64 -8.30
C TYR A 19 -16.37 5.66 -7.67
N GLN A 20 -17.37 5.95 -8.47
CA GLN A 20 -18.76 6.01 -8.01
C GLN A 20 -19.62 5.08 -8.85
N LYS A 21 -20.38 4.22 -8.17
CA LYS A 21 -21.36 3.35 -8.80
C LYS A 21 -22.62 3.33 -7.93
N HIS A 22 -23.73 3.87 -8.45
CA HIS A 22 -24.97 4.08 -7.68
C HIS A 22 -24.69 4.86 -6.39
N SER A 23 -25.08 4.34 -5.23
CA SER A 23 -24.85 4.94 -3.91
C SER A 23 -23.48 4.65 -3.29
N LEU A 24 -22.67 3.78 -3.92
CA LEU A 24 -21.36 3.37 -3.41
C LEU A 24 -20.26 4.28 -3.98
N SER A 25 -19.42 4.81 -3.10
CA SER A 25 -18.25 5.59 -3.46
C SER A 25 -16.99 4.90 -2.93
N LEU A 26 -16.13 4.42 -3.83
CA LEU A 26 -14.80 3.92 -3.50
C LEU A 26 -13.77 5.03 -3.69
N GLU A 27 -13.04 5.37 -2.65
CA GLU A 27 -11.89 6.25 -2.72
C GLU A 27 -10.59 5.45 -2.66
N VAL A 28 -9.63 5.80 -3.51
CA VAL A 28 -8.29 5.20 -3.54
C VAL A 28 -7.26 6.31 -3.47
N GLU A 29 -6.41 6.26 -2.47
CA GLU A 29 -5.22 7.10 -2.35
C GLU A 29 -3.99 6.25 -2.55
N MET A 30 -3.09 6.68 -3.42
CA MET A 30 -1.85 5.98 -3.71
C MET A 30 -0.68 6.94 -3.61
N ARG A 31 0.39 6.51 -2.94
CA ARG A 31 1.63 7.25 -2.76
C ARG A 31 2.82 6.41 -3.17
N TYR A 32 3.69 6.98 -3.97
CA TYR A 32 4.99 6.38 -4.27
C TYR A 32 6.00 6.80 -3.22
N VAL A 33 6.47 5.85 -2.44
CA VAL A 33 7.33 6.06 -1.27
C VAL A 33 8.70 5.44 -1.52
N LEU A 34 9.76 6.20 -1.27
CA LEU A 34 11.15 5.78 -1.40
C LEU A 34 11.80 5.69 0.00
N GLY A 35 12.76 4.76 0.15
CA GLY A 35 13.49 4.61 1.41
C GLY A 35 12.61 4.21 2.58
N THR A 36 11.53 3.45 2.30
CA THR A 36 10.60 2.98 3.33
C THR A 36 11.02 1.64 3.94
N ASN A 37 10.63 1.43 5.19
CA ASN A 37 10.69 0.11 5.83
C ASN A 37 9.40 -0.72 5.64
N GLY A 38 8.40 -0.20 4.90
CA GLY A 38 7.13 -0.86 4.63
C GLY A 38 6.14 -0.90 5.79
N ASP A 39 6.32 -0.09 6.82
CA ASP A 39 5.37 0.05 7.94
C ASP A 39 4.14 0.88 7.51
N VAL A 40 3.11 0.19 7.05
CA VAL A 40 1.86 0.82 6.58
C VAL A 40 1.12 1.54 7.70
N GLU A 41 1.13 1.00 8.92
CA GLU A 41 0.49 1.65 10.06
C GLU A 41 1.18 3.00 10.41
N GLY A 42 2.51 3.02 10.41
CA GLY A 42 3.29 4.24 10.56
C GLY A 42 3.03 5.25 9.46
N MET A 43 2.95 4.81 8.20
CA MET A 43 2.61 5.68 7.07
C MET A 43 1.19 6.25 7.18
N MET A 44 0.20 5.47 7.62
CA MET A 44 -1.17 5.96 7.85
C MET A 44 -1.22 7.04 8.91
N LYS A 45 -0.51 6.87 10.03
CA LYS A 45 -0.42 7.87 11.10
C LYS A 45 0.23 9.17 10.63
N GLY A 46 1.25 9.07 9.79
CA GLY A 46 1.99 10.23 9.29
C GLY A 46 1.31 11.03 8.19
N HIS A 47 0.56 10.37 7.29
CA HIS A 47 0.15 10.95 6.01
C HIS A 47 -1.36 11.04 5.77
N THR A 48 -2.20 10.53 6.64
CA THR A 48 -3.66 10.55 6.44
C THR A 48 -4.39 11.32 7.53
N ILE A 49 -5.68 11.58 7.27
CA ILE A 49 -6.59 12.17 8.28
C ILE A 49 -6.82 11.27 9.51
N LEU A 50 -6.29 10.04 9.49
CA LEU A 50 -6.38 9.05 10.57
C LEU A 50 -5.34 9.28 11.69
N LYS A 51 -4.84 10.50 11.85
CA LYS A 51 -3.77 10.86 12.80
C LYS A 51 -4.10 10.60 14.28
N SER A 52 -5.39 10.64 14.64
CA SER A 52 -5.84 10.44 16.02
C SER A 52 -6.21 8.98 16.27
N SER A 53 -5.24 8.19 16.73
CA SER A 53 -5.39 6.78 17.13
C SER A 53 -6.14 5.92 16.10
N PRO A 54 -5.51 5.52 15.01
CA PRO A 54 -6.06 4.42 14.21
C PRO A 54 -6.11 3.18 15.10
N GLY A 55 -7.24 2.51 15.12
CA GLY A 55 -7.30 1.16 15.69
C GLY A 55 -6.24 0.27 15.05
N LYS A 56 -5.92 -0.85 15.68
CA LYS A 56 -4.98 -1.81 15.12
C LYS A 56 -5.49 -2.35 13.77
N LEU A 57 -4.65 -2.35 12.76
CA LEU A 57 -4.95 -2.96 11.46
C LEU A 57 -5.19 -4.47 11.63
N ALA A 58 -6.36 -4.94 11.22
CA ALA A 58 -6.62 -6.37 11.11
C ALA A 58 -5.95 -6.89 9.83
N LEU A 59 -4.95 -7.74 9.99
CA LEU A 59 -4.19 -8.29 8.87
C LEU A 59 -4.95 -9.43 8.21
N ALA A 60 -4.96 -9.45 6.88
CA ALA A 60 -5.46 -10.54 6.07
C ALA A 60 -4.50 -10.79 4.89
N ASN A 61 -4.60 -11.98 4.29
CA ASN A 61 -3.78 -12.38 3.14
C ASN A 61 -4.69 -12.87 2.01
N ILE A 62 -4.39 -12.45 0.79
CA ILE A 62 -5.02 -12.97 -0.42
C ILE A 62 -3.96 -13.73 -1.22
N GLN A 63 -4.24 -15.00 -1.51
CA GLN A 63 -3.34 -15.84 -2.29
C GLN A 63 -3.03 -15.21 -3.65
N GLY A 64 -1.75 -15.14 -4.01
CA GLY A 64 -1.26 -14.52 -5.26
C GLY A 64 -1.26 -12.99 -5.27
N VAL A 65 -1.63 -12.33 -4.14
CA VAL A 65 -1.58 -10.86 -3.98
C VAL A 65 -0.69 -10.48 -2.79
N GLY A 66 -0.88 -11.15 -1.64
CA GLY A 66 -0.14 -10.86 -0.42
C GLY A 66 -1.02 -10.23 0.67
N PHE A 67 -0.37 -9.57 1.61
CA PHE A 67 -1.01 -9.04 2.82
C PHE A 67 -1.68 -7.69 2.58
N HIS A 68 -2.79 -7.46 3.29
CA HIS A 68 -3.43 -6.16 3.42
C HIS A 68 -3.95 -5.97 4.85
N GLY A 69 -4.12 -4.74 5.26
CA GLY A 69 -4.69 -4.37 6.56
C GLY A 69 -6.07 -3.76 6.40
N ILE A 70 -7.00 -4.17 7.25
CA ILE A 70 -8.37 -3.62 7.31
C ILE A 70 -8.52 -2.83 8.60
N LEU A 71 -9.13 -1.66 8.51
CA LEU A 71 -9.42 -0.78 9.63
C LEU A 71 -10.81 -0.15 9.45
N GLN A 72 -11.63 -0.21 10.49
CA GLN A 72 -12.88 0.55 10.53
C GLN A 72 -12.70 1.80 11.40
N GLN A 73 -12.98 2.97 10.84
CA GLN A 73 -12.93 4.24 11.55
C GLN A 73 -13.89 5.26 10.93
N GLN A 74 -14.52 6.12 11.75
CA GLN A 74 -15.38 7.24 11.32
C GLN A 74 -16.44 6.83 10.27
N ASN A 75 -17.14 5.73 10.53
CA ASN A 75 -18.17 5.21 9.63
C ASN A 75 -17.66 4.86 8.20
N ARG A 76 -16.37 4.55 8.08
CA ARG A 76 -15.75 4.07 6.85
C ARG A 76 -14.93 2.81 7.14
N LEU A 77 -14.85 1.93 6.16
CA LEU A 77 -13.93 0.81 6.15
C LEU A 77 -12.75 1.15 5.24
N TYR A 78 -11.57 0.91 5.74
CA TYR A 78 -10.30 1.15 5.04
C TYR A 78 -9.60 -0.17 4.77
N LEU A 79 -8.99 -0.28 3.60
CA LEU A 79 -7.99 -1.29 3.27
C LEU A 79 -6.70 -0.57 2.93
N SER A 80 -5.59 -0.99 3.52
CA SER A 80 -4.29 -0.39 3.25
C SER A 80 -3.20 -1.43 3.09
N SER A 81 -2.32 -1.22 2.12
CA SER A 81 -1.21 -2.11 1.82
C SER A 81 -0.13 -1.42 0.99
N CYS A 82 1.03 -2.04 0.92
CA CYS A 82 2.18 -1.64 0.13
C CYS A 82 2.38 -2.61 -1.04
N ILE A 83 2.26 -2.15 -2.28
CA ILE A 83 2.68 -2.90 -3.47
C ILE A 83 4.19 -2.76 -3.58
N ASN A 84 4.88 -3.87 -3.63
CA ASN A 84 6.35 -3.94 -3.69
C ASN A 84 6.83 -4.07 -5.15
N PRO A 85 8.06 -3.67 -5.46
CA PRO A 85 8.65 -3.88 -6.79
C PRO A 85 8.78 -5.36 -7.15
N SER A 86 8.93 -6.23 -6.15
CA SER A 86 8.97 -7.68 -6.27
C SER A 86 8.37 -8.34 -5.03
N GLY A 87 7.82 -9.54 -5.19
CA GLY A 87 7.11 -10.25 -4.14
C GLY A 87 5.72 -9.71 -3.87
N GLY A 88 4.95 -10.38 -3.02
CA GLY A 88 3.58 -10.01 -2.68
C GLY A 88 3.46 -8.70 -1.91
N ALA A 89 2.25 -8.15 -1.86
CA ALA A 89 1.94 -6.96 -1.07
C ALA A 89 2.19 -7.18 0.43
N THR A 90 2.56 -6.11 1.14
CA THR A 90 2.94 -6.15 2.56
C THR A 90 2.29 -5.03 3.36
N VAL A 91 2.18 -5.22 4.68
CA VAL A 91 1.62 -4.25 5.63
C VAL A 91 2.61 -3.91 6.74
N THR A 92 3.44 -4.87 7.16
CA THR A 92 4.39 -4.70 8.27
C THR A 92 5.82 -4.63 7.78
N SER A 93 6.68 -3.99 8.57
CA SER A 93 8.13 -3.93 8.30
C SER A 93 8.76 -5.32 8.22
N GLU A 94 8.26 -6.29 8.98
CA GLU A 94 8.77 -7.67 8.92
C GLU A 94 8.46 -8.34 7.60
N GLN A 95 7.20 -8.23 7.11
CA GLN A 95 6.79 -8.73 5.80
C GLN A 95 7.58 -8.07 4.68
N PHE A 96 7.75 -6.75 4.75
CA PHE A 96 8.52 -5.98 3.78
C PHE A 96 9.99 -6.46 3.74
N ARG A 97 10.63 -6.57 4.90
CA ARG A 97 12.02 -7.05 5.00
C ARG A 97 12.17 -8.50 4.51
N TYR A 98 11.21 -9.36 4.84
CA TYR A 98 11.19 -10.73 4.34
C TYR A 98 11.15 -10.78 2.81
N ASN A 99 10.27 -9.98 2.18
CA ASN A 99 10.22 -9.86 0.73
C ASN A 99 11.54 -9.36 0.15
N ARG A 100 12.16 -8.33 0.76
CA ARG A 100 13.46 -7.81 0.29
C ARG A 100 14.56 -8.87 0.38
N ASN A 101 14.59 -9.63 1.46
CA ASN A 101 15.60 -10.66 1.66
C ASN A 101 15.43 -11.88 0.73
N THR A 102 14.20 -12.19 0.33
CA THR A 102 13.91 -13.39 -0.49
C THR A 102 13.78 -13.10 -1.98
N GLN A 103 13.32 -11.90 -2.37
CA GLN A 103 13.01 -11.56 -3.76
C GLN A 103 14.04 -10.62 -4.41
N ASP A 104 14.73 -9.77 -3.62
CA ASP A 104 15.67 -8.79 -4.16
C ASP A 104 17.10 -9.32 -4.28
N VAL A 105 17.44 -10.38 -3.56
CA VAL A 105 18.79 -11.00 -3.62
C VAL A 105 18.97 -11.76 -4.93
N ARG A 106 19.27 -11.01 -5.98
CA ARG A 106 19.59 -11.51 -7.32
C ARG A 106 21.07 -11.29 -7.60
N PHE A 107 21.70 -12.20 -8.33
CA PHE A 107 23.13 -12.17 -8.62
C PHE A 107 23.56 -10.89 -9.35
N ASP A 108 22.73 -10.38 -10.25
CA ASP A 108 22.96 -9.13 -10.96
C ASP A 108 23.01 -7.91 -10.02
N ARG A 109 22.08 -7.82 -9.04
CA ARG A 109 22.10 -6.75 -8.04
C ARG A 109 23.28 -6.83 -7.08
N LEU A 110 23.68 -8.05 -6.69
CA LEU A 110 24.86 -8.26 -5.87
C LEU A 110 26.14 -7.74 -6.57
N LEU A 111 26.25 -7.97 -7.87
CA LEU A 111 27.39 -7.49 -8.67
C LEU A 111 27.38 -5.94 -8.75
N PHE A 112 26.24 -5.32 -9.00
CA PHE A 112 26.11 -3.85 -9.01
C PHE A 112 26.46 -3.22 -7.65
N TRP A 113 26.07 -3.87 -6.55
CA TRP A 113 26.42 -3.41 -5.20
C TRP A 113 27.93 -3.52 -4.94
N LEU A 114 28.57 -4.62 -5.30
CA LEU A 114 30.01 -4.80 -5.18
C LEU A 114 30.80 -3.74 -5.97
N LEU A 115 30.22 -3.23 -7.06
CA LEU A 115 30.77 -2.14 -7.86
C LEU A 115 30.41 -0.73 -7.32
N GLY A 116 29.75 -0.65 -6.17
CA GLY A 116 29.33 0.64 -5.58
C GLY A 116 28.24 1.40 -6.35
N LYS A 117 27.53 0.70 -7.27
CA LYS A 117 26.56 1.31 -8.20
C LYS A 117 25.08 1.15 -7.82
N GLY A 118 24.77 0.80 -6.58
CA GLY A 118 23.36 0.69 -6.16
C GLY A 118 23.15 0.02 -4.82
N ASN A 119 21.91 0.01 -4.34
CA ASN A 119 21.48 -0.67 -3.13
C ASN A 119 21.09 -2.13 -3.44
N ILE A 120 21.48 -3.06 -2.58
CA ILE A 120 21.10 -4.48 -2.71
C ILE A 120 19.59 -4.65 -2.63
N GLN A 121 18.95 -3.90 -1.72
CA GLN A 121 17.51 -4.01 -1.42
C GLN A 121 16.75 -2.83 -2.00
N ASP A 122 15.60 -3.14 -2.58
CA ASP A 122 14.68 -2.15 -3.12
C ASP A 122 13.72 -1.65 -2.01
N GLN A 123 13.95 -0.46 -1.51
CA GLN A 123 13.16 0.16 -0.44
C GLN A 123 12.03 1.06 -0.99
N ARG A 124 11.41 0.64 -2.09
CA ARG A 124 10.29 1.35 -2.74
C ARG A 124 8.95 0.69 -2.43
N CYS A 125 7.92 1.50 -2.35
CA CYS A 125 6.56 1.05 -2.08
C CYS A 125 5.55 1.94 -2.83
N LEU A 126 4.58 1.33 -3.52
CA LEU A 126 3.35 2.00 -3.87
C LEU A 126 2.34 1.78 -2.73
N TRP A 127 2.39 2.66 -1.74
CA TRP A 127 1.45 2.61 -0.65
C TRP A 127 0.07 3.02 -1.13
N THR A 128 -0.88 2.10 -1.01
CA THR A 128 -2.27 2.29 -1.42
C THR A 128 -3.19 2.17 -0.22
N GLN A 129 -4.10 3.13 -0.10
CA GLN A 129 -5.19 3.14 0.86
C GLN A 129 -6.51 3.27 0.11
N MET A 130 -7.41 2.33 0.32
CA MET A 130 -8.76 2.32 -0.23
C MET A 130 -9.78 2.53 0.89
N SER A 131 -10.90 3.17 0.60
CA SER A 131 -11.98 3.29 1.57
C SER A 131 -13.35 3.35 0.96
N VAL A 132 -14.33 2.80 1.68
CA VAL A 132 -15.77 2.89 1.37
C VAL A 132 -16.55 3.34 2.61
N PRO A 133 -17.63 4.14 2.44
CA PRO A 133 -18.51 4.53 3.55
C PRO A 133 -19.39 3.35 3.97
N LEU A 134 -19.68 3.24 5.28
CA LEU A 134 -20.52 2.19 5.85
C LEU A 134 -22.01 2.59 5.97
N ASN A 135 -22.35 3.83 5.64
CA ASN A 135 -23.75 4.30 5.64
C ASN A 135 -24.61 3.68 4.54
N ALA A 136 -23.98 3.16 3.48
CA ALA A 136 -24.66 2.55 2.33
C ALA A 136 -24.46 1.03 2.24
N THR A 137 -23.69 0.43 3.15
CA THR A 137 -23.36 -1.01 3.12
C THR A 137 -22.94 -1.51 4.50
N ASN A 138 -23.11 -2.80 4.77
CA ASN A 138 -22.61 -3.39 6.01
C ASN A 138 -21.10 -3.68 5.93
N PRO A 139 -20.40 -3.85 7.07
CA PRO A 139 -18.95 -4.02 7.09
C PRO A 139 -18.45 -5.22 6.27
N GLU A 140 -19.14 -6.34 6.25
CA GLU A 140 -18.75 -7.54 5.51
C GLU A 140 -18.84 -7.33 3.98
N ALA A 141 -19.92 -6.71 3.52
CA ALA A 141 -20.07 -6.35 2.11
C ALA A 141 -19.04 -5.28 1.71
N ALA A 142 -18.79 -4.30 2.56
CA ALA A 142 -17.75 -3.29 2.36
C ALA A 142 -16.36 -3.91 2.25
N LYS A 143 -16.01 -4.86 3.12
CA LYS A 143 -14.76 -5.61 3.08
C LYS A 143 -14.59 -6.34 1.75
N LYS A 144 -15.61 -7.08 1.31
CA LYS A 144 -15.58 -7.80 0.03
C LYS A 144 -15.40 -6.87 -1.17
N ILE A 145 -16.03 -5.69 -1.14
CA ILE A 145 -15.85 -4.67 -2.19
C ILE A 145 -14.40 -4.17 -2.22
N LEU A 146 -13.83 -3.85 -1.05
CA LEU A 146 -12.45 -3.40 -0.94
C LEU A 146 -11.45 -4.47 -1.39
N GLU A 147 -11.61 -5.72 -0.98
CA GLU A 147 -10.73 -6.82 -1.35
C GLU A 147 -10.78 -7.10 -2.86
N ASN A 148 -11.97 -7.09 -3.48
CA ASN A 148 -12.09 -7.25 -4.93
C ASN A 148 -11.44 -6.09 -5.70
N ALA A 149 -11.65 -4.86 -5.24
CA ALA A 149 -11.00 -3.68 -5.83
C ALA A 149 -9.48 -3.74 -5.65
N TRP A 150 -9.01 -4.19 -4.47
CA TRP A 150 -7.60 -4.35 -4.15
C TRP A 150 -6.91 -5.36 -5.08
N VAL A 151 -7.49 -6.53 -5.30
CA VAL A 151 -6.92 -7.53 -6.21
C VAL A 151 -6.72 -6.96 -7.61
N SER A 152 -7.73 -6.26 -8.14
CA SER A 152 -7.66 -5.64 -9.47
C SER A 152 -6.61 -4.52 -9.53
N TRP A 153 -6.52 -3.72 -8.47
CA TRP A 153 -5.56 -2.63 -8.33
C TRP A 153 -4.13 -3.14 -8.24
N TYR A 154 -3.89 -4.15 -7.38
CA TYR A 154 -2.59 -4.79 -7.18
C TYR A 154 -2.05 -5.34 -8.51
N ARG A 155 -2.84 -6.16 -9.23
CA ARG A 155 -2.43 -6.76 -10.51
C ARG A 155 -2.05 -5.72 -11.55
N ARG A 156 -2.79 -4.61 -11.59
CA ARG A 156 -2.47 -3.51 -12.50
C ARG A 156 -1.13 -2.86 -12.18
N TRP A 157 -0.89 -2.54 -10.92
CA TRP A 157 0.29 -1.80 -10.51
C TRP A 157 1.53 -2.68 -10.30
N GLU A 158 1.37 -3.94 -9.96
CA GLU A 158 2.47 -4.92 -9.95
C GLU A 158 3.17 -4.98 -11.31
N SER A 159 2.40 -5.04 -12.41
CA SER A 159 2.94 -5.09 -13.77
C SER A 159 3.47 -3.75 -14.30
N GLN A 160 3.13 -2.63 -13.65
CA GLN A 160 3.48 -1.25 -14.02
C GLN A 160 4.16 -0.51 -12.87
N PHE A 161 4.91 -1.24 -12.03
CA PHE A 161 5.59 -0.62 -10.90
C PHE A 161 6.58 0.44 -11.42
N PRO A 162 6.55 1.70 -10.89
CA PRO A 162 7.40 2.78 -11.39
C PRO A 162 8.88 2.46 -11.26
N GLU A 163 9.63 2.75 -12.31
CA GLU A 163 11.08 2.73 -12.24
C GLU A 163 11.61 3.87 -11.34
N PRO A 164 12.83 3.75 -10.81
CA PRO A 164 13.43 4.73 -9.90
C PRO A 164 13.56 6.13 -10.53
#